data_697bd65b81dd2d501aaa55180d18c63b
#
_entry.id   697bd65b81dd2d501aaa55180d18c63b
#
_cell.length_a   1.000
_cell.length_b   1.000
_cell.length_c   1.000
_cell.angle_alpha   90.00
_cell.angle_beta   90.00
_cell.angle_gamma   90.00
#
_symmetry.space_group_name_H-M   'P 1'
#
loop_
_entity.id
_entity.type
_entity.pdbx_description
1 polymer ?
#
loop_
_entity_poly.entity_id
_entity_poly.type
_entity_poly.pdbx_seq_one_letter_code
_entity_poly.pdbx_strand_id
1 'polypeptide(L)'
;MEEKLRILLCEDDENLGMLLREFLQAKGYAADLFSDGESGYKAFLKGKYDLCVLDVMMPKKDGFTLAQEIRTVNSEVPVIFLT
;
A
#
# COMPACT_ATOMS: atom_id res chain seq x y z
N MET A 1 19.69 15.99 -2.70
CA MET A 1 18.52 15.39 -3.36
C MET A 1 17.58 14.83 -2.31
N GLU A 2 16.32 15.22 -2.38
CA GLU A 2 15.35 14.75 -1.40
C GLU A 2 14.85 13.37 -1.76
N GLU A 3 14.71 12.52 -0.75
CA GLU A 3 14.10 11.23 -0.95
C GLU A 3 12.59 11.39 -0.97
N LYS A 4 11.93 10.66 -1.87
CA LYS A 4 10.49 10.63 -1.91
C LYS A 4 9.96 9.72 -0.81
N LEU A 5 8.86 10.12 -0.19
CA LEU A 5 8.14 9.22 0.71
C LEU A 5 7.57 8.08 -0.10
N ARG A 6 7.66 6.87 0.45
CA ARG A 6 7.25 5.66 -0.24
C ARG A 6 5.92 5.16 0.29
N ILE A 7 5.01 4.89 -0.63
CA ILE A 7 3.65 4.45 -0.31
C ILE A 7 3.43 3.04 -0.84
N LEU A 8 2.98 2.15 0.03
CA LEU A 8 2.47 0.85 -0.36
C LEU A 8 1.00 1.00 -0.66
N LEU A 9 0.61 0.81 -1.92
CA LEU A 9 -0.78 0.96 -2.36
C LEU A 9 -1.31 -0.41 -2.78
N CYS A 10 -2.38 -0.86 -2.13
CA CYS A 10 -3.02 -2.13 -2.46
C CYS A 10 -4.45 -1.86 -2.91
N GLU A 11 -4.74 -2.19 -4.16
CA GLU A 11 -6.05 -2.00 -4.78
C GLU A 11 -6.22 -3.03 -5.89
N ASP A 12 -7.27 -3.85 -5.83
CA ASP A 12 -7.46 -4.91 -6.81
C ASP A 12 -8.12 -4.44 -8.11
N ASP A 13 -8.78 -3.29 -8.12
CA ASP A 13 -9.29 -2.70 -9.35
C ASP A 13 -8.12 -2.04 -10.08
N GLU A 14 -7.74 -2.62 -11.23
CA GLU A 14 -6.58 -2.14 -11.97
C GLU A 14 -6.69 -0.68 -12.38
N ASN A 15 -7.87 -0.26 -12.86
CA ASN A 15 -8.05 1.11 -13.32
C ASN A 15 -7.95 2.09 -12.16
N LEU A 16 -8.62 1.80 -11.06
CA LEU A 16 -8.56 2.66 -9.89
C LEU A 16 -7.16 2.67 -9.29
N GLY A 17 -6.53 1.49 -9.21
CA GLY A 17 -5.18 1.39 -8.67
C GLY A 17 -4.17 2.21 -9.46
N MET A 18 -4.22 2.13 -10.79
CA MET A 18 -3.33 2.91 -11.64
C MET A 18 -3.59 4.40 -11.50
N LEU A 19 -4.85 4.79 -11.43
CA LEU A 19 -5.21 6.19 -11.28
C LEU A 19 -4.69 6.75 -9.95
N LEU A 20 -4.87 6.00 -8.88
CA LEU A 20 -4.37 6.40 -7.56
C LEU A 20 -2.85 6.50 -7.54
N ARG A 21 -2.17 5.53 -8.15
CA ARG A 21 -0.71 5.55 -8.22
C ARG A 21 -0.24 6.79 -8.97
N GLU A 22 -0.84 7.07 -10.12
CA GLU A 22 -0.46 8.24 -10.91
C GLU A 22 -0.70 9.53 -10.14
N PHE A 23 -1.81 9.61 -9.42
CA PHE A 23 -2.10 10.78 -8.61
C PHE A 23 -1.03 10.97 -7.53
N LEU A 24 -0.69 9.90 -6.82
CA LEU A 24 0.32 9.99 -5.77
C LEU A 24 1.69 10.36 -6.32
N GLN A 25 2.06 9.78 -7.48
CA GLN A 25 3.32 10.10 -8.11
C GLN A 25 3.36 11.55 -8.57
N ALA A 26 2.24 12.07 -9.05
CA ALA A 26 2.15 13.48 -9.44
C ALA A 26 2.31 14.42 -8.24
N LYS A 27 1.96 13.95 -7.04
CA LYS A 27 2.14 14.71 -5.80
C LYS A 27 3.54 14.57 -5.21
N GLY A 28 4.42 13.81 -5.85
CA GLY A 28 5.81 13.68 -5.42
C GLY A 28 6.11 12.47 -4.56
N TYR A 29 5.17 11.51 -4.45
CA TYR A 29 5.40 10.28 -3.71
C TYR A 29 5.87 9.16 -4.62
N ALA A 30 6.58 8.20 -4.04
CA ALA A 30 6.92 6.96 -4.74
C ALA A 30 5.89 5.91 -4.32
N ALA A 31 4.97 5.57 -5.22
CA ALA A 31 3.89 4.65 -4.92
C ALA A 31 4.07 3.34 -5.68
N ASP A 32 4.07 2.22 -4.94
CA ASP A 32 4.12 0.88 -5.52
C ASP A 32 2.73 0.27 -5.38
N LEU A 33 2.19 -0.20 -6.50
CA LEU A 33 0.83 -0.75 -6.55
C LEU A 33 0.85 -2.27 -6.58
N PHE A 34 0.03 -2.85 -5.71
CA PHE A 34 -0.18 -4.31 -5.66
C PHE A 34 -1.67 -4.59 -5.73
N SER A 35 -2.05 -5.66 -6.44
CA SER A 35 -3.45 -5.97 -6.69
C SER A 35 -4.06 -6.94 -5.69
N ASP A 36 -3.28 -7.43 -4.74
CA ASP A 36 -3.77 -8.32 -3.69
C ASP A 36 -2.95 -8.13 -2.41
N GLY A 37 -3.53 -8.58 -1.30
CA GLY A 37 -2.90 -8.37 -0.01
C GLY A 37 -1.67 -9.21 0.23
N GLU A 38 -1.58 -10.38 -0.39
CA GLU A 38 -0.42 -11.24 -0.21
C GLU A 38 0.82 -10.64 -0.86
N SER A 39 0.68 -10.16 -2.10
CA SER A 39 1.78 -9.47 -2.79
C SER A 39 2.18 -8.20 -2.05
N GLY A 40 1.18 -7.47 -1.54
CA GLY A 40 1.44 -6.26 -0.76
C GLY A 40 2.24 -6.56 0.49
N TYR A 41 1.90 -7.62 1.20
CA TYR A 41 2.63 -7.99 2.42
C TYR A 41 4.08 -8.36 2.10
N LYS A 42 4.28 -9.16 1.05
CA LYS A 42 5.64 -9.54 0.65
C LYS A 42 6.49 -8.31 0.31
N ALA A 43 5.89 -7.36 -0.38
CA ALA A 43 6.58 -6.12 -0.72
C ALA A 43 6.90 -5.30 0.53
N PHE A 44 5.97 -5.26 1.49
CA PHE A 44 6.20 -4.53 2.73
C PHE A 44 7.40 -5.09 3.49
N LEU A 45 7.54 -6.41 3.51
CA LEU A 45 8.65 -7.06 4.20
C LEU A 45 10.01 -6.75 3.57
N LYS A 46 10.04 -6.53 2.25
CA LYS A 46 11.28 -6.30 1.52
C LYS A 46 11.67 -4.83 1.41
N GLY A 47 10.67 -3.95 1.43
CA GLY A 47 10.91 -2.52 1.23
C GLY A 47 10.76 -1.74 2.51
N LYS A 48 10.95 -0.42 2.37
CA LYS A 48 10.69 0.51 3.45
C LYS A 48 9.61 1.46 3.00
N TYR A 49 8.47 1.40 3.63
CA TYR A 49 7.32 2.23 3.28
C TYR A 49 6.99 3.17 4.42
N ASP A 50 6.64 4.39 4.03
CA ASP A 50 6.30 5.45 4.98
C ASP A 50 4.81 5.52 5.25
N LEU A 51 4.01 4.93 4.35
CA LEU A 51 2.55 4.97 4.44
C LEU A 51 1.99 3.78 3.68
N CYS A 52 0.92 3.20 4.21
CA CYS A 52 0.18 2.14 3.53
C CYS A 52 -1.23 2.64 3.21
N VAL A 53 -1.65 2.47 1.96
CA VAL A 53 -3.01 2.78 1.51
C VAL A 53 -3.60 1.47 1.01
N LEU A 54 -4.60 0.96 1.72
CA LEU A 54 -5.09 -0.41 1.51
C LEU A 54 -6.58 -0.41 1.22
N ASP A 55 -6.95 -1.06 0.11
CA ASP A 55 -8.36 -1.38 -0.13
C ASP A 55 -8.77 -2.46 0.86
N VAL A 56 -9.97 -2.35 1.40
CA VAL A 56 -10.49 -3.33 2.35
C VAL A 56 -10.80 -4.65 1.65
N MET A 57 -11.42 -4.58 0.47
CA MET A 57 -11.89 -5.77 -0.26
C MET A 57 -10.88 -6.17 -1.33
N MET A 58 -10.07 -7.18 -1.03
CA MET A 58 -9.07 -7.69 -1.98
C MET A 58 -9.03 -9.21 -1.94
N PRO A 59 -8.65 -9.86 -3.06
CA PRO A 59 -8.45 -11.30 -3.05
C PRO A 59 -7.24 -11.69 -2.22
N LYS A 60 -7.21 -12.95 -1.82
CA LYS A 60 -6.15 -13.61 -1.06
C LYS A 60 -6.01 -13.11 0.36
N LYS A 61 -6.01 -11.80 0.57
CA LYS A 61 -5.86 -11.22 1.90
C LYS A 61 -6.49 -9.85 1.87
N ASP A 62 -7.54 -9.65 2.65
CA ASP A 62 -8.22 -8.35 2.69
C ASP A 62 -7.37 -7.30 3.39
N GLY A 63 -7.79 -6.03 3.25
CA GLY A 63 -7.02 -4.91 3.78
C GLY A 63 -6.88 -4.90 5.29
N PHE A 64 -7.90 -5.33 6.03
CA PHE A 64 -7.82 -5.37 7.48
C PHE A 64 -6.83 -6.43 7.96
N THR A 65 -6.87 -7.61 7.34
CA THR A 65 -5.93 -8.69 7.67
C THR A 65 -4.51 -8.26 7.34
N LEU A 66 -4.33 -7.64 6.18
CA LEU A 66 -3.02 -7.14 5.77
C LEU A 66 -2.51 -6.11 6.78
N ALA A 67 -3.36 -5.18 7.20
CA ALA A 67 -2.96 -4.17 8.18
C ALA A 67 -2.53 -4.79 9.50
N GLN A 68 -3.25 -5.83 9.97
CA GLN A 68 -2.88 -6.52 11.20
C GLN A 68 -1.50 -7.17 11.07
N GLU A 69 -1.23 -7.79 9.95
CA GLU A 69 0.08 -8.42 9.73
C GLU A 69 1.19 -7.39 9.63
N ILE A 70 0.93 -6.28 8.95
CA ILE A 70 1.89 -5.18 8.89
C ILE A 70 2.20 -4.67 10.30
N ARG A 71 1.19 -4.55 11.14
CA ARG A 71 1.37 -4.08 12.53
C ARG A 71 2.28 -4.99 13.35
N THR A 72 2.34 -6.28 13.05
CA THR A 72 3.25 -7.17 13.76
C THR A 72 4.72 -6.89 13.41
N VAL A 73 4.96 -6.30 12.24
CA VAL A 73 6.32 -6.00 11.76
C VAL A 73 6.68 -4.55 12.04
N ASN A 74 5.71 -3.65 11.94
CA ASN A 74 5.92 -2.22 12.13
C ASN A 74 4.67 -1.63 12.79
N SER A 75 4.78 -1.28 14.06
CA SER A 75 3.65 -0.78 14.85
C SER A 75 3.33 0.68 14.58
N GLU A 76 4.18 1.39 13.82
CA GLU A 76 4.05 2.85 13.70
C GLU A 76 3.72 3.34 12.30
N VAL A 77 3.90 2.52 11.26
CA VAL A 77 3.62 2.99 9.90
C VAL A 77 2.14 3.36 9.78
N PRO A 78 1.82 4.56 9.27
CA PRO A 78 0.41 4.93 9.09
C PRO A 78 -0.27 4.05 8.05
N VAL A 79 -1.53 3.71 8.31
CA VAL A 79 -2.35 2.90 7.41
C VAL A 79 -3.66 3.65 7.15
N ILE A 80 -3.98 3.83 5.88
CA ILE A 80 -5.24 4.43 5.43
C ILE A 80 -6.01 3.37 4.67
N PHE A 81 -7.29 3.19 5.00
CA PHE A 81 -8.14 2.25 4.31
C PHE A 81 -8.99 2.97 3.26
N LEU A 82 -9.12 2.34 2.10
CA LEU A 82 -10.03 2.78 1.06
C LEU A 82 -11.32 1.98 1.20
N THR A 83 -12.43 2.64 1.44
CA THR A 83 -13.72 1.97 1.63
C THR A 83 -14.73 2.37 0.57
#